data_e3434fe80415ea2124c49059f9655a4c
#
_entry.id   e3434fe80415ea2124c49059f9655a4c
#
_cell.length_a   1.000
_cell.length_b   1.000
_cell.length_c   1.000
_cell.angle_alpha   90.00
_cell.angle_beta   90.00
_cell.angle_gamma   90.00
#
_symmetry.space_group_name_H-M   'P 1'
#
loop_
_entity.id
_entity.type
_entity.pdbx_description
1 polymer ?
#
loop_
_entity_poly.entity_id
_entity_poly.type
_entity_poly.pdbx_seq_one_letter_code
_entity_poly.pdbx_strand_id
1 'polypeptide(L)'
;MSYSHRVTQLTGITSARLAETDGLSAVTIAAAAAVGMSPYGPPVVRSGPKGTVTCLLCHGGHVITHVIAEQSLCIVDILALAPGDPERGIDVIAKRLKGQKQER
;
A
#
# COMPACT_ATOMS: atom_id res chain seq x y z
N MET A 1 -7.28 -8.04 22.36
CA MET A 1 -6.90 -8.02 20.92
C MET A 1 -6.97 -6.58 20.42
N SER A 2 -5.90 -6.07 19.86
CA SER A 2 -5.87 -4.69 19.40
C SER A 2 -5.41 -4.58 17.96
N TYR A 3 -5.92 -3.54 17.28
CA TYR A 3 -5.59 -3.24 15.88
C TYR A 3 -4.91 -1.90 15.77
N SER A 4 -4.01 -1.77 14.82
CA SER A 4 -3.43 -0.49 14.42
C SER A 4 -3.85 -0.19 12.98
N HIS A 5 -4.26 1.03 12.74
CA HIS A 5 -4.72 1.47 11.43
C HIS A 5 -3.99 2.75 11.05
N ARG A 6 -3.34 2.74 9.88
CA ARG A 6 -2.61 3.89 9.39
C ARG A 6 -2.98 4.15 7.94
N VAL A 7 -3.26 5.43 7.67
CA VAL A 7 -3.48 5.92 6.31
C VAL A 7 -2.49 7.03 6.07
N THR A 8 -1.76 6.98 4.96
CA THR A 8 -0.81 8.02 4.63
C THR A 8 -0.83 8.31 3.13
N GLN A 9 -0.39 9.49 2.75
CA GLN A 9 -0.20 9.87 1.36
C GLN A 9 1.28 9.87 1.05
N LEU A 10 1.63 9.20 -0.06
CA LEU A 10 2.98 9.23 -0.61
C LEU A 10 2.95 10.09 -1.85
N THR A 11 3.84 11.08 -1.91
CA THR A 11 3.91 12.03 -3.01
C THR A 11 5.22 11.91 -3.76
N GLY A 12 5.31 12.56 -4.92
CA GLY A 12 6.54 12.61 -5.69
C GLY A 12 6.91 11.31 -6.41
N ILE A 13 5.94 10.41 -6.60
CA ILE A 13 6.18 9.15 -7.31
C ILE A 13 6.00 9.38 -8.81
N THR A 14 6.92 8.86 -9.63
CA THR A 14 6.81 8.99 -11.08
C THR A 14 5.57 8.27 -11.60
N SER A 15 4.92 8.84 -12.61
CA SER A 15 3.75 8.23 -13.22
C SER A 15 4.07 6.86 -13.83
N ALA A 16 5.30 6.67 -14.31
CA ALA A 16 5.72 5.38 -14.84
C ALA A 16 5.66 4.28 -13.78
N ARG A 17 6.12 4.55 -12.56
CA ARG A 17 6.04 3.59 -11.45
C ARG A 17 4.59 3.30 -11.06
N LEU A 18 3.75 4.33 -11.05
CA LEU A 18 2.36 4.19 -10.66
C LEU A 18 1.51 3.50 -11.73
N ALA A 19 1.99 3.42 -12.96
CA ALA A 19 1.30 2.74 -14.05
C ALA A 19 1.58 1.23 -14.11
N GLU A 20 2.60 0.75 -13.40
CA GLU A 20 2.99 -0.66 -13.43
C GLU A 20 2.16 -1.48 -12.43
N THR A 21 1.07 -2.08 -12.89
CA THR A 21 0.16 -2.82 -12.02
C THR A 21 0.83 -4.02 -11.34
N ASP A 22 1.73 -4.72 -12.04
CA ASP A 22 2.47 -5.83 -11.44
C ASP A 22 3.37 -5.35 -10.31
N GLY A 23 4.00 -4.19 -10.48
CA GLY A 23 4.80 -3.56 -9.43
C GLY A 23 3.96 -3.15 -8.24
N LEU A 24 2.76 -2.62 -8.48
CA LEU A 24 1.84 -2.25 -7.40
C LEU A 24 1.38 -3.47 -6.61
N SER A 25 1.10 -4.58 -7.29
CA SER A 25 0.77 -5.84 -6.61
C SER A 25 1.94 -6.32 -5.75
N ALA A 26 3.15 -6.28 -6.30
CA ALA A 26 4.36 -6.72 -5.60
C ALA A 26 4.62 -5.89 -4.33
N VAL A 27 4.39 -4.56 -4.36
CA VAL A 27 4.62 -3.73 -3.17
C VAL A 27 3.61 -4.01 -2.06
N THR A 28 2.36 -4.35 -2.39
CA THR A 28 1.39 -4.72 -1.34
C THR A 28 1.79 -6.03 -0.66
N ILE A 29 2.29 -7.00 -1.42
CA ILE A 29 2.78 -8.26 -0.88
C ILE A 29 3.99 -8.01 0.03
N ALA A 30 4.94 -7.21 -0.43
CA ALA A 30 6.13 -6.87 0.36
C ALA A 30 5.76 -6.12 1.64
N ALA A 31 4.80 -5.21 1.56
CA ALA A 31 4.32 -4.46 2.73
C ALA A 31 3.67 -5.40 3.76
N ALA A 32 2.82 -6.32 3.31
CA ALA A 32 2.18 -7.29 4.21
C ALA A 32 3.24 -8.15 4.92
N ALA A 33 4.26 -8.61 4.19
CA ALA A 33 5.35 -9.38 4.78
C ALA A 33 6.11 -8.57 5.84
N ALA A 34 6.39 -7.30 5.57
CA ALA A 34 7.08 -6.43 6.52
C ALA A 34 6.28 -6.18 7.79
N VAL A 35 4.95 -6.08 7.67
CA VAL A 35 4.04 -5.93 8.80
C VAL A 35 3.94 -7.24 9.60
N GLY A 36 4.11 -8.38 8.95
CA GLY A 36 3.96 -9.70 9.55
C GLY A 36 2.60 -10.32 9.29
N MET A 37 1.90 -9.89 8.24
CA MET A 37 0.60 -10.42 7.87
C MET A 37 0.70 -11.47 6.78
N SER A 38 -0.17 -12.47 6.84
CA SER A 38 -0.29 -13.52 5.85
C SER A 38 -1.46 -13.23 4.91
N PRO A 39 -1.24 -13.13 3.59
CA PRO A 39 -2.34 -12.89 2.67
C PRO A 39 -3.29 -14.08 2.55
N TYR A 40 -4.57 -13.80 2.29
CA TYR A 40 -5.55 -14.83 1.94
C TYR A 40 -5.35 -15.35 0.52
N GLY A 41 -4.79 -14.52 -0.35
CA GLY A 41 -4.60 -14.85 -1.75
C GLY A 41 -3.87 -13.72 -2.46
N PRO A 42 -3.86 -13.70 -3.80
CA PRO A 42 -3.17 -12.66 -4.55
C PRO A 42 -3.87 -11.31 -4.42
N PRO A 43 -3.14 -10.20 -4.66
CA PRO A 43 -3.75 -8.88 -4.67
C PRO A 43 -4.83 -8.75 -5.75
N VAL A 44 -5.84 -7.95 -5.45
CA VAL A 44 -6.89 -7.58 -6.40
C VAL A 44 -6.61 -6.17 -6.90
N VAL A 45 -6.57 -6.00 -8.22
CA VAL A 45 -6.28 -4.71 -8.86
C VAL A 45 -7.48 -4.29 -9.68
N ARG A 46 -7.93 -3.05 -9.50
CA ARG A 46 -9.02 -2.45 -10.28
C ARG A 46 -8.63 -1.06 -10.71
N SER A 47 -8.77 -0.77 -11.99
CA SER A 47 -8.44 0.53 -12.57
C SER A 47 -9.70 1.18 -13.13
N GLY A 48 -9.74 2.50 -13.03
CA GLY A 48 -10.82 3.31 -13.55
C GLY A 48 -10.36 4.74 -13.78
N PRO A 49 -11.30 5.64 -14.15
CA PRO A 49 -10.93 7.03 -14.49
C PRO A 49 -10.35 7.82 -13.31
N LYS A 50 -10.55 7.36 -12.08
CA LYS A 50 -10.06 8.05 -10.88
C LYS A 50 -8.88 7.34 -10.24
N GLY A 51 -8.18 6.48 -10.99
CA GLY A 51 -6.98 5.83 -10.51
C GLY A 51 -7.08 4.32 -10.44
N THR A 52 -6.07 3.72 -9.81
CA THR A 52 -5.96 2.28 -9.65
C THR A 52 -5.92 1.92 -8.17
N VAL A 53 -6.75 0.96 -7.79
CA VAL A 53 -6.77 0.45 -6.42
C VAL A 53 -6.18 -0.96 -6.41
N THR A 54 -5.22 -1.20 -5.53
CA THR A 54 -4.67 -2.53 -5.28
C THR A 54 -4.99 -2.90 -3.85
N CYS A 55 -5.61 -4.05 -3.66
CA CYS A 55 -6.06 -4.50 -2.35
C CYS A 55 -5.53 -5.89 -2.05
N LEU A 56 -4.82 -6.03 -0.94
CA LEU A 56 -4.35 -7.32 -0.44
C LEU A 56 -5.07 -7.61 0.86
N LEU A 57 -5.95 -8.61 0.85
CA LEU A 57 -6.66 -9.04 2.04
C LEU A 57 -5.78 -10.03 2.80
N CYS A 58 -5.62 -9.79 4.10
CA CYS A 58 -4.74 -10.58 4.95
C CYS A 58 -5.47 -11.10 6.17
N HIS A 59 -4.93 -12.16 6.77
CA HIS A 59 -5.38 -12.60 8.08
C HIS A 59 -5.08 -11.49 9.10
N GLY A 60 -6.12 -10.96 9.72
CA GLY A 60 -5.98 -9.89 10.71
C GLY A 60 -5.79 -8.49 10.15
N GLY A 61 -5.98 -8.28 8.86
CA GLY A 61 -5.86 -6.92 8.31
C GLY A 61 -5.85 -6.84 6.80
N HIS A 62 -5.30 -5.75 6.29
CA HIS A 62 -5.23 -5.52 4.85
C HIS A 62 -4.13 -4.51 4.51
N VAL A 63 -3.73 -4.53 3.24
CA VAL A 63 -2.91 -3.49 2.63
C VAL A 63 -3.64 -3.00 1.38
N ILE A 64 -3.99 -1.73 1.34
CA ILE A 64 -4.68 -1.13 0.20
C ILE A 64 -3.89 0.07 -0.29
N THR A 65 -3.71 0.19 -1.60
CA THR A 65 -3.13 1.38 -2.21
C THR A 65 -4.09 1.95 -3.24
N HIS A 66 -4.27 3.27 -3.19
CA HIS A 66 -4.96 4.04 -4.22
C HIS A 66 -3.93 4.87 -4.95
N VAL A 67 -3.78 4.65 -6.25
CA VAL A 67 -2.78 5.33 -7.06
C VAL A 67 -3.47 6.31 -8.00
N ILE A 68 -3.04 7.56 -7.97
CA ILE A 68 -3.50 8.60 -8.87
C ILE A 68 -2.27 9.13 -9.62
N ALA A 69 -1.99 8.51 -10.77
CA ALA A 69 -0.76 8.76 -11.52
C ALA A 69 -0.61 10.22 -11.94
N GLU A 70 -1.69 10.88 -12.34
CA GLU A 70 -1.69 12.28 -12.75
C GLU A 70 -1.21 13.22 -11.65
N GLN A 71 -1.38 12.82 -10.40
CA GLN A 71 -0.98 13.61 -9.23
C GLN A 71 0.30 13.11 -8.59
N SER A 72 0.94 12.10 -9.17
CA SER A 72 2.12 11.45 -8.60
C SER A 72 1.88 10.98 -7.16
N LEU A 73 0.68 10.50 -6.90
CA LEU A 73 0.16 10.25 -5.56
C LEU A 73 -0.20 8.79 -5.35
N CYS A 74 0.18 8.25 -4.20
CA CYS A 74 -0.28 6.95 -3.72
C CYS A 74 -0.80 7.10 -2.30
N ILE A 75 -2.05 6.76 -2.08
CA ILE A 75 -2.64 6.71 -0.74
C ILE A 75 -2.54 5.28 -0.25
N VAL A 76 -1.93 5.08 0.92
CA VAL A 76 -1.72 3.76 1.52
C VAL A 76 -2.58 3.63 2.76
N ASP A 77 -3.31 2.52 2.84
CA ASP A 77 -4.17 2.20 3.98
C ASP A 77 -3.80 0.81 4.49
N ILE A 78 -3.27 0.72 5.70
CA ILE A 78 -2.88 -0.55 6.31
C ILE A 78 -3.55 -0.71 7.65
N LEU A 79 -4.28 -1.82 7.79
CA LEU A 79 -4.85 -2.28 9.05
C LEU A 79 -4.12 -3.54 9.47
N ALA A 80 -3.65 -3.61 10.71
CA ALA A 80 -2.95 -4.78 11.22
C ALA A 80 -3.35 -5.11 12.65
N LEU A 81 -3.56 -6.39 12.90
CA LEU A 81 -3.74 -6.92 14.24
C LEU A 81 -2.37 -6.94 14.94
N ALA A 82 -2.31 -6.47 16.19
CA ALA A 82 -1.09 -6.53 16.97
C ALA A 82 -0.54 -7.96 17.05
N PRO A 83 0.78 -8.17 16.98
CA PRO A 83 1.85 -7.16 17.06
C PRO A 83 2.25 -6.54 15.71
N GLY A 84 1.48 -6.72 14.66
CA GLY A 84 1.78 -6.13 13.37
C GLY A 84 1.85 -4.61 13.45
N ASP A 85 2.84 -4.01 12.78
CA ASP A 85 3.06 -2.57 12.76
C ASP A 85 2.86 -2.03 11.34
N PRO A 86 1.76 -1.29 11.08
CA PRO A 86 1.49 -0.74 9.76
C PRO A 86 2.59 0.16 9.22
N GLU A 87 3.34 0.87 10.10
CA GLU A 87 4.42 1.76 9.65
C GLU A 87 5.50 1.01 8.89
N ARG A 88 5.77 -0.23 9.24
CA ARG A 88 6.76 -1.04 8.51
C ARG A 88 6.32 -1.28 7.06
N GLY A 89 5.04 -1.51 6.85
CA GLY A 89 4.49 -1.68 5.51
C GLY A 89 4.52 -0.37 4.71
N ILE A 90 4.17 0.73 5.34
CA ILE A 90 4.24 2.05 4.71
C ILE A 90 5.67 2.38 4.28
N ASP A 91 6.65 2.10 5.14
CA ASP A 91 8.06 2.35 4.83
C ASP A 91 8.52 1.53 3.62
N VAL A 92 8.11 0.28 3.52
CA VAL A 92 8.43 -0.58 2.37
C VAL A 92 7.85 0.00 1.09
N ILE A 93 6.59 0.41 1.10
CA ILE A 93 5.94 0.97 -0.08
C ILE A 93 6.62 2.28 -0.49
N ALA A 94 6.87 3.17 0.49
CA ALA A 94 7.53 4.44 0.22
C ALA A 94 8.91 4.23 -0.41
N LYS A 95 9.68 3.30 0.10
CA LYS A 95 11.02 3.01 -0.41
C LYS A 95 10.98 2.42 -1.82
N ARG A 96 10.08 1.46 -2.05
CA ARG A 96 9.99 0.79 -3.35
C ARG A 96 9.46 1.70 -4.45
N LEU A 97 8.50 2.55 -4.12
CA LEU A 97 7.92 3.50 -5.08
C LEU A 97 8.71 4.81 -5.15
N LYS A 98 9.70 5.00 -4.28
CA LYS A 98 10.46 6.25 -4.15
C LYS A 98 9.55 7.44 -3.91
N GLY A 99 8.57 7.23 -3.05
CA GLY A 99 7.63 8.25 -2.63
C GLY A 99 8.03 8.85 -1.30
N GLN A 100 7.53 10.04 -1.03
CA GLN A 100 7.75 10.72 0.23
C GLN A 100 6.46 10.76 1.02
N LYS A 101 6.55 10.40 2.31
CA LYS A 101 5.43 10.52 3.22
C LYS A 101 5.08 11.98 3.40
N GLN A 102 3.78 12.29 3.31
CA GLN A 102 3.32 13.63 3.60
C GLN A 102 3.09 13.73 5.10
N GLU A 103 3.85 14.60 5.76
CA GLU A 103 3.71 14.86 7.18
C GLU A 103 2.74 16.00 7.42
N ARG A 104 2.04 15.92 8.54
CA ARG A 104 1.13 16.95 8.99
C ARG A 104 1.49 17.43 10.39
#